data_c3073fe8bc9c15819563b3680c498add
#
_entry.id   c3073fe8bc9c15819563b3680c498add
#
_cell.length_a   1.000
_cell.length_b   1.000
_cell.length_c   1.000
_cell.angle_alpha   90.00
_cell.angle_beta   90.00
_cell.angle_gamma   90.00
#
_symmetry.space_group_name_H-M   'P 1'
#
loop_
_entity.id
_entity.type
_entity.pdbx_description
1 polymer ?
#
loop_
_entity_poly.entity_id
_entity_poly.type
_entity_poly.pdbx_seq_one_letter_code
_entity_poly.pdbx_strand_id
1 'polypeptide(L)'
;MVAFFAAAQWLSFIEATAIYVVTTLLVVIIIGFGSRRLPYLSLIFGAFVIGGGGLSILFDYPDILIFADTIYFFSGIAAILWFLKTDKTLVERLFGHTFALTPRGWQLLNWQWILVFSLAGISNEIVRAVATPEWW
;
A
#
# COMPACT_ATOMS: atom_id res chain seq x y z
N MET A 1 1.85 -2.39 -9.40
CA MET A 1 3.04 -1.53 -9.65
C MET A 1 3.69 -1.77 -11.01
N VAL A 2 4.19 -2.96 -11.34
CA VAL A 2 4.87 -3.19 -12.66
C VAL A 2 3.99 -2.75 -13.84
N ALA A 3 2.70 -3.09 -13.85
CA ALA A 3 1.77 -2.68 -14.91
C ALA A 3 1.62 -1.15 -15.02
N PHE A 4 1.62 -0.43 -13.89
CA PHE A 4 1.60 1.03 -13.87
C PHE A 4 2.84 1.63 -14.53
N PHE A 5 4.04 1.21 -14.09
CA PHE A 5 5.29 1.74 -14.65
C PHE A 5 5.48 1.41 -16.13
N ALA A 6 5.05 0.22 -16.56
CA ALA A 6 5.07 -0.15 -17.98
C ALA A 6 4.11 0.72 -18.81
N ALA A 7 2.92 0.99 -18.29
CA ALA A 7 1.92 1.83 -18.95
C ALA A 7 2.33 3.31 -18.97
N ALA A 8 2.91 3.82 -17.87
CA ALA A 8 3.31 5.22 -17.73
C ALA A 8 4.43 5.66 -18.71
N GLN A 9 5.13 4.72 -19.33
CA GLN A 9 6.11 5.03 -20.38
C GLN A 9 5.48 5.42 -21.72
N TRP A 10 4.22 5.03 -21.94
CA TRP A 10 3.55 5.18 -23.24
C TRP A 10 2.23 5.94 -23.16
N LEU A 11 1.70 6.11 -21.96
CA LEU A 11 0.38 6.66 -21.67
C LEU A 11 0.50 7.85 -20.72
N SER A 12 -0.53 8.68 -20.68
CA SER A 12 -0.63 9.73 -19.65
C SER A 12 -0.74 9.13 -18.24
N PHE A 13 -0.42 9.93 -17.22
CA PHE A 13 -0.52 9.50 -15.82
C PHE A 13 -1.92 8.97 -15.47
N ILE A 14 -2.97 9.63 -15.94
CA ILE A 14 -4.37 9.22 -15.68
C ILE A 14 -4.69 7.88 -16.33
N GLU A 15 -4.26 7.66 -17.56
CA GLU A 15 -4.46 6.37 -18.26
C GLU A 15 -3.69 5.24 -17.58
N ALA A 16 -2.43 5.50 -17.17
CA ALA A 16 -1.62 4.55 -16.39
C ALA A 16 -2.27 4.24 -15.03
N THR A 17 -2.83 5.25 -14.36
CA THR A 17 -3.59 5.10 -13.11
C THR A 17 -4.83 4.23 -13.32
N ALA A 18 -5.56 4.41 -14.41
CA ALA A 18 -6.73 3.59 -14.73
C ALA A 18 -6.35 2.11 -14.89
N ILE A 19 -5.26 1.82 -15.60
CA ILE A 19 -4.73 0.44 -15.73
C ILE A 19 -4.34 -0.11 -14.36
N TYR A 20 -3.70 0.69 -13.52
CA TYR A 20 -3.28 0.27 -12.17
C TYR A 20 -4.48 -0.07 -11.29
N VAL A 21 -5.51 0.78 -11.28
CA VAL A 21 -6.76 0.55 -10.53
C VAL A 21 -7.46 -0.72 -11.01
N VAL A 22 -7.64 -0.90 -12.33
CA VAL A 22 -8.29 -2.09 -12.90
C VAL A 22 -7.49 -3.34 -12.57
N THR A 23 -6.17 -3.32 -12.74
CA THR A 23 -5.30 -4.46 -12.43
C THR A 23 -5.37 -4.82 -10.95
N THR A 24 -5.34 -3.82 -10.06
CA THR A 24 -5.45 -4.03 -8.61
C THR A 24 -6.81 -4.61 -8.24
N LEU A 25 -7.90 -4.12 -8.84
CA LEU A 25 -9.24 -4.64 -8.63
C LEU A 25 -9.33 -6.12 -9.04
N LEU A 26 -8.81 -6.48 -10.22
CA LEU A 26 -8.79 -7.87 -10.70
C LEU A 26 -7.98 -8.77 -9.75
N VAL A 27 -6.81 -8.33 -9.29
CA VAL A 27 -5.98 -9.08 -8.34
C VAL A 27 -6.72 -9.29 -7.02
N VAL A 28 -7.34 -8.25 -6.47
CA VAL A 28 -8.12 -8.35 -5.23
C VAL A 28 -9.30 -9.33 -5.38
N ILE A 29 -10.00 -9.28 -6.51
CA ILE A 29 -11.11 -10.21 -6.82
C ILE A 29 -10.59 -11.65 -6.90
N ILE A 30 -9.54 -11.91 -7.69
CA ILE A 30 -8.97 -13.25 -7.89
C ILE A 30 -8.50 -13.83 -6.54
N ILE A 31 -7.77 -13.04 -5.74
CA ILE A 31 -7.28 -13.48 -4.43
C ILE A 31 -8.46 -13.68 -3.47
N GLY A 32 -9.46 -12.80 -3.49
CA GLY A 32 -10.65 -12.89 -2.64
C GLY A 32 -11.45 -14.18 -2.91
N PHE A 33 -11.64 -14.55 -4.16
CA PHE A 33 -12.36 -15.76 -4.53
C PHE A 33 -11.51 -17.05 -4.40
N GLY A 34 -10.19 -16.95 -4.63
CA GLY A 34 -9.29 -18.10 -4.60
C GLY A 34 -8.77 -18.46 -3.21
N SER A 35 -8.84 -17.55 -2.26
CA SER A 35 -8.28 -17.72 -0.92
C SER A 35 -9.32 -18.20 0.08
N ARG A 36 -9.02 -19.28 0.80
CA ARG A 36 -9.86 -19.72 1.94
C ARG A 36 -9.80 -18.78 3.15
N ARG A 37 -8.88 -17.83 3.16
CA ARG A 37 -8.71 -16.81 4.21
C ARG A 37 -8.68 -15.43 3.56
N LEU A 38 -9.35 -14.45 4.18
CA LEU A 38 -9.36 -13.09 3.67
C LEU A 38 -7.95 -12.50 3.68
N PRO A 39 -7.43 -12.06 2.54
CA PRO A 39 -6.09 -11.45 2.43
C PRO A 39 -6.16 -9.98 2.88
N TYR A 40 -6.30 -9.73 4.18
CA TYR A 40 -6.54 -8.39 4.74
C TYR A 40 -5.57 -7.32 4.22
N LEU A 41 -4.28 -7.64 4.10
CA LEU A 41 -3.28 -6.69 3.59
C LEU A 41 -3.57 -6.29 2.14
N SER A 42 -3.89 -7.26 1.28
CA SER A 42 -4.23 -6.99 -0.12
C SER A 42 -5.53 -6.19 -0.25
N LEU A 43 -6.51 -6.46 0.63
CA LEU A 43 -7.77 -5.72 0.66
C LEU A 43 -7.57 -4.28 1.11
N ILE A 44 -6.78 -4.05 2.18
CA ILE A 44 -6.46 -2.70 2.66
C ILE A 44 -5.70 -1.93 1.59
N PHE A 45 -4.62 -2.50 1.05
CA PHE A 45 -3.85 -1.88 -0.02
C PHE A 45 -4.72 -1.59 -1.25
N GLY A 46 -5.52 -2.58 -1.69
CA GLY A 46 -6.45 -2.41 -2.81
C GLY A 46 -7.46 -1.30 -2.58
N ALA A 47 -7.98 -1.13 -1.36
CA ALA A 47 -8.89 -0.04 -1.02
C ALA A 47 -8.25 1.34 -1.18
N PHE A 48 -6.98 1.52 -0.79
CA PHE A 48 -6.25 2.77 -1.00
C PHE A 48 -5.97 3.04 -2.48
N VAL A 49 -5.53 2.03 -3.23
CA VAL A 49 -5.26 2.17 -4.67
C VAL A 49 -6.55 2.45 -5.46
N ILE A 50 -7.61 1.69 -5.21
CA ILE A 50 -8.89 1.85 -5.92
C ILE A 50 -9.55 3.17 -5.51
N GLY A 51 -9.54 3.51 -4.22
CA GLY A 51 -10.10 4.76 -3.71
C GLY A 51 -9.31 5.97 -4.19
N GLY A 52 -8.00 6.02 -3.93
CA GLY A 52 -7.13 7.11 -4.34
C GLY A 52 -7.02 7.26 -5.86
N GLY A 53 -6.80 6.15 -6.57
CA GLY A 53 -6.74 6.14 -8.03
C GLY A 53 -8.07 6.48 -8.68
N GLY A 54 -9.19 5.96 -8.15
CA GLY A 54 -10.52 6.29 -8.64
C GLY A 54 -10.86 7.77 -8.48
N LEU A 55 -10.54 8.35 -7.33
CA LEU A 55 -10.70 9.80 -7.10
C LEU A 55 -9.76 10.62 -7.99
N SER A 56 -8.50 10.18 -8.18
CA SER A 56 -7.54 10.82 -9.08
C SER A 56 -8.07 10.89 -10.51
N ILE A 57 -8.66 9.81 -11.01
CA ILE A 57 -9.28 9.76 -12.34
C ILE A 57 -10.53 10.67 -12.41
N LEU A 58 -11.40 10.60 -11.38
CA LEU A 58 -12.66 11.34 -11.36
C LEU A 58 -12.44 12.86 -11.35
N PHE A 59 -11.42 13.33 -10.63
CA PHE A 59 -11.11 14.75 -10.48
C PHE A 59 -10.03 15.24 -11.45
N ASP A 60 -9.47 14.35 -12.28
CA ASP A 60 -8.32 14.64 -13.17
C ASP A 60 -7.15 15.27 -12.40
N TYR A 61 -6.86 14.75 -11.20
CA TYR A 61 -5.86 15.29 -10.28
C TYR A 61 -4.91 14.18 -9.77
N PRO A 62 -3.71 14.06 -10.37
CA PRO A 62 -2.74 13.00 -10.06
C PRO A 62 -2.33 12.91 -8.59
N ASP A 63 -2.20 14.06 -7.90
CA ASP A 63 -1.73 14.11 -6.52
C ASP A 63 -2.59 13.33 -5.53
N ILE A 64 -3.87 13.08 -5.86
CA ILE A 64 -4.78 12.31 -5.00
C ILE A 64 -4.27 10.88 -4.82
N LEU A 65 -3.83 10.21 -5.90
CA LEU A 65 -3.28 8.86 -5.80
C LEU A 65 -2.00 8.85 -4.97
N ILE A 66 -1.11 9.79 -5.25
CA ILE A 66 0.17 9.93 -4.56
C ILE A 66 -0.03 10.18 -3.06
N PHE A 67 -0.98 11.05 -2.72
CA PHE A 67 -1.34 11.34 -1.34
C PHE A 67 -2.01 10.14 -0.64
N ALA A 68 -2.80 9.35 -1.36
CA ALA A 68 -3.38 8.12 -0.83
C ALA A 68 -2.31 7.10 -0.41
N ASP A 69 -1.23 6.96 -1.17
CA ASP A 69 -0.10 6.11 -0.82
C ASP A 69 0.61 6.61 0.46
N THR A 70 0.79 7.92 0.61
CA THR A 70 1.31 8.51 1.85
C THR A 70 0.44 8.18 3.05
N ILE A 71 -0.87 8.35 2.94
CA ILE A 71 -1.83 7.99 4.01
C ILE A 71 -1.75 6.51 4.33
N TYR A 72 -1.63 5.65 3.31
CA TYR A 72 -1.48 4.21 3.51
C TYR A 72 -0.25 3.88 4.38
N PHE A 73 0.94 4.42 4.06
CA PHE A 73 2.15 4.15 4.83
C PHE A 73 2.04 4.65 6.27
N PHE A 74 1.60 5.88 6.49
CA PHE A 74 1.49 6.44 7.84
C PHE A 74 0.37 5.79 8.66
N SER A 75 -0.74 5.42 8.05
CA SER A 75 -1.79 4.66 8.74
C SER A 75 -1.31 3.26 9.15
N GLY A 76 -0.50 2.62 8.32
CA GLY A 76 0.17 1.35 8.64
C GLY A 76 1.09 1.48 9.85
N ILE A 77 1.91 2.53 9.92
CA ILE A 77 2.76 2.82 11.09
C ILE A 77 1.91 3.00 12.34
N ALA A 78 0.86 3.83 12.26
CA ALA A 78 -0.04 4.09 13.40
C ALA A 78 -0.69 2.79 13.90
N ALA A 79 -1.14 1.93 12.99
CA ALA A 79 -1.70 0.63 13.32
C ALA A 79 -0.66 -0.27 14.01
N ILE A 80 0.56 -0.39 13.48
CA ILE A 80 1.61 -1.18 14.10
C ILE A 80 1.91 -0.69 15.50
N LEU A 81 2.09 0.63 15.69
CA LEU A 81 2.37 1.23 17.00
C LEU A 81 1.24 0.98 18.01
N TRP A 82 -0.02 1.05 17.55
CA TRP A 82 -1.17 0.73 18.39
C TRP A 82 -1.13 -0.71 18.89
N PHE A 83 -0.87 -1.65 18.00
CA PHE A 83 -0.84 -3.09 18.34
C PHE A 83 0.42 -3.51 19.11
N LEU A 84 1.48 -2.71 19.18
CA LEU A 84 2.63 -3.00 20.06
C LEU A 84 2.25 -3.03 21.55
N LYS A 85 1.14 -2.41 21.92
CA LYS A 85 0.61 -2.38 23.30
C LYS A 85 -0.32 -3.54 23.62
N THR A 86 -0.58 -4.42 22.67
CA THR A 86 -1.49 -5.57 22.85
C THR A 86 -0.71 -6.88 22.98
N ASP A 87 -1.37 -7.95 23.42
CA ASP A 87 -0.76 -9.28 23.64
C ASP A 87 -0.08 -9.84 22.38
N LYS A 88 -0.64 -9.54 21.20
CA LYS A 88 -0.08 -9.92 19.91
C LYS A 88 0.08 -8.69 19.02
N THR A 89 1.27 -8.54 18.49
CA THR A 89 1.57 -7.43 17.57
C THR A 89 0.79 -7.56 16.25
N LEU A 90 0.64 -6.46 15.52
CA LEU A 90 -0.08 -6.48 14.24
C LEU A 90 0.54 -7.46 13.24
N VAL A 91 1.86 -7.42 13.09
CA VAL A 91 2.58 -8.28 12.14
C VAL A 91 2.47 -9.76 12.54
N GLU A 92 2.46 -10.08 13.84
CA GLU A 92 2.19 -11.44 14.33
C GLU A 92 0.76 -11.90 14.02
N ARG A 93 -0.23 -11.03 14.14
CA ARG A 93 -1.63 -11.36 13.78
C ARG A 93 -1.80 -11.65 12.30
N LEU A 94 -1.08 -10.92 11.45
CA LEU A 94 -1.15 -11.07 10.00
C LEU A 94 -0.36 -12.28 9.48
N PHE A 95 0.82 -12.54 10.05
CA PHE A 95 1.78 -13.52 9.53
C PHE A 95 2.07 -14.69 10.46
N GLY A 96 1.53 -14.71 11.68
CA GLY A 96 1.79 -15.76 12.66
C GLY A 96 1.33 -17.17 12.23
N HIS A 97 0.51 -17.26 11.20
CA HIS A 97 0.15 -18.54 10.60
C HIS A 97 1.20 -19.05 9.59
N THR A 98 2.09 -18.18 9.12
CA THR A 98 3.14 -18.49 8.14
C THR A 98 4.50 -18.63 8.79
N PHE A 99 4.78 -17.81 9.81
CA PHE A 99 6.07 -17.77 10.49
C PHE A 99 5.92 -18.10 11.98
N ALA A 100 6.84 -18.93 12.50
CA ALA A 100 6.97 -19.21 13.93
C ALA A 100 8.20 -18.44 14.48
N LEU A 101 7.96 -17.23 14.98
CA LEU A 101 9.01 -16.38 15.55
C LEU A 101 8.87 -16.32 17.07
N THR A 102 10.00 -16.06 17.76
CA THR A 102 9.99 -15.74 19.18
C THR A 102 9.32 -14.38 19.42
N PRO A 103 8.85 -14.08 20.66
CA PRO A 103 8.28 -12.75 20.96
C PRO A 103 9.20 -11.59 20.60
N ARG A 104 10.52 -11.76 20.82
CA ARG A 104 11.53 -10.76 20.42
C ARG A 104 11.65 -10.65 18.88
N GLY A 105 11.53 -11.76 18.17
CA GLY A 105 11.52 -11.78 16.70
C GLY A 105 10.34 -11.01 16.13
N TRP A 106 9.14 -11.18 16.71
CA TRP A 106 7.97 -10.42 16.32
C TRP A 106 8.11 -8.91 16.58
N GLN A 107 8.66 -8.53 17.72
CA GLN A 107 8.94 -7.12 18.02
C GLN A 107 9.93 -6.51 17.02
N LEU A 108 11.04 -7.20 16.74
CA LEU A 108 12.01 -6.73 15.76
C LEU A 108 11.39 -6.56 14.38
N LEU A 109 10.59 -7.53 13.95
CA LEU A 109 9.90 -7.46 12.65
C LEU A 109 8.92 -6.28 12.57
N ASN A 110 8.19 -5.97 13.65
CA ASN A 110 7.34 -4.78 13.69
C ASN A 110 8.14 -3.48 13.54
N TRP A 111 9.30 -3.35 14.21
CA TRP A 111 10.16 -2.18 14.06
C TRP A 111 10.74 -2.06 12.65
N GLN A 112 11.08 -3.17 12.01
CA GLN A 112 11.51 -3.18 10.60
C GLN A 112 10.39 -2.71 9.67
N TRP A 113 9.15 -3.13 9.88
CA TRP A 113 8.01 -2.64 9.11
C TRP A 113 7.76 -1.14 9.32
N ILE A 114 7.87 -0.64 10.56
CA ILE A 114 7.78 0.80 10.84
C ILE A 114 8.87 1.56 10.07
N LEU A 115 10.11 1.07 10.10
CA LEU A 115 11.22 1.70 9.37
C LEU A 115 10.96 1.73 7.86
N VAL A 116 10.57 0.60 7.27
CA VAL A 116 10.28 0.49 5.83
C VAL A 116 9.13 1.42 5.43
N PHE A 117 8.04 1.43 6.19
CA PHE A 117 6.90 2.31 5.92
C PHE A 117 7.25 3.79 6.09
N SER A 118 8.08 4.14 7.09
CA SER A 118 8.56 5.51 7.27
C SER A 118 9.41 5.95 6.08
N LEU A 119 10.37 5.14 5.66
CA LEU A 119 11.20 5.44 4.51
C LEU A 119 10.36 5.55 3.23
N ALA A 120 9.43 4.64 3.01
CA ALA A 120 8.55 4.69 1.84
C ALA A 120 7.67 5.93 1.84
N GLY A 121 7.00 6.25 2.96
CA GLY A 121 6.14 7.41 3.08
C GLY A 121 6.91 8.74 2.94
N ILE A 122 8.08 8.86 3.57
CA ILE A 122 8.94 10.05 3.44
C ILE A 122 9.45 10.18 2.00
N SER A 123 9.92 9.10 1.39
CA SER A 123 10.38 9.12 0.00
C SER A 123 9.26 9.54 -0.94
N ASN A 124 8.03 9.03 -0.72
CA ASN A 124 6.85 9.40 -1.47
C ASN A 124 6.59 10.92 -1.42
N GLU A 125 6.63 11.52 -0.21
CA GLU A 125 6.45 12.95 -0.04
C GLU A 125 7.58 13.79 -0.65
N ILE A 126 8.83 13.33 -0.55
CA ILE A 126 9.95 14.02 -1.19
C ILE A 126 9.76 14.02 -2.71
N VAL A 127 9.45 12.87 -3.30
CA VAL A 127 9.24 12.78 -4.75
C VAL A 127 8.04 13.65 -5.17
N ARG A 128 6.92 13.61 -4.43
CA ARG A 128 5.77 14.47 -4.67
C ARG A 128 6.11 15.98 -4.61
N ALA A 129 7.04 16.37 -3.75
CA ALA A 129 7.44 17.77 -3.61
C ALA A 129 8.40 18.26 -4.71
N VAL A 130 9.19 17.37 -5.33
CA VAL A 130 10.26 17.75 -6.26
C VAL A 130 10.04 17.29 -7.70
N ALA A 131 9.20 16.26 -7.91
CA ALA A 131 8.93 15.69 -9.22
C ALA A 131 7.64 16.25 -9.82
N THR A 132 7.63 16.42 -11.13
CA THR A 132 6.39 16.65 -11.87
C THR A 132 5.63 15.33 -12.03
N PRO A 133 4.31 15.35 -12.33
CA PRO A 133 3.53 14.12 -12.54
C PRO A 133 4.12 13.17 -13.58
N GLU A 134 4.88 13.69 -14.53
CA GLU A 134 5.54 12.90 -15.59
C GLU A 134 6.69 12.02 -15.08
N TRP A 135 7.22 12.30 -13.89
CA TRP A 135 8.31 11.54 -13.27
C TRP A 135 7.82 10.43 -12.32
N TRP A 136 6.52 10.37 -12.12
CA TRP A 136 5.84 9.33 -11.34
C TRP A 136 5.42 8.18 -12.23
#